data_dfaf158866a26427697263e3eb7695a4
#
_entry.id   dfaf158866a26427697263e3eb7695a4
#
_cell.length_a   1.000
_cell.length_b   1.000
_cell.length_c   1.000
_cell.angle_alpha   90.00
_cell.angle_beta   90.00
_cell.angle_gamma   90.00
#
_symmetry.space_group_name_H-M   'P 1'
#
loop_
_entity.id
_entity.type
_entity.pdbx_description
1 polymer ?
#
loop_
_entity_poly.entity_id
_entity_poly.type
_entity_poly.pdbx_seq_one_letter_code
_entity_poly.pdbx_strand_id
1 'polypeptide(L)'
;MDSADEVNSSVNSGVGNSISSGLDSGTDRSSSDGGLDSGLRSAGPGGGAAPARVVATAAALGLIEQLRQRHGPLMFFQSGGCCDGSAPMCYPVGDFSVSDTDVRLGELDGAAFYMGAEQFAYWEHTQLIIDVVAGNGGMFSLDNGTGRRFLTRSRLFTDEESDALRDSIPSSTTPRQQHS
;
A
#
# COMPACT_ATOMS: atom_id res chain seq x y z
N MET A 1 -23.67 -36.55 44.49
CA MET A 1 -22.73 -37.57 44.06
C MET A 1 -21.80 -36.84 43.12
N ASP A 2 -20.74 -36.24 43.67
CA ASP A 2 -19.38 -36.79 43.88
C ASP A 2 -18.74 -37.13 42.54
N SER A 3 -17.65 -36.68 42.20
CA SER A 3 -16.33 -36.38 42.73
C SER A 3 -15.56 -35.72 41.62
N ALA A 4 -14.85 -34.65 41.83
CA ALA A 4 -13.45 -34.54 42.27
C ALA A 4 -12.42 -34.87 41.17
N ASP A 5 -11.64 -33.83 40.88
CA ASP A 5 -10.19 -33.65 41.14
C ASP A 5 -9.24 -34.45 40.24
N GLU A 6 -8.35 -33.76 39.59
CA GLU A 6 -6.91 -33.79 39.92
C GLU A 6 -6.07 -32.83 39.10
N VAL A 7 -5.32 -32.03 39.82
CA VAL A 7 -4.21 -31.18 39.41
C VAL A 7 -2.98 -32.04 39.07
N ASN A 8 -2.22 -31.71 38.04
CA ASN A 8 -0.81 -32.13 38.01
C ASN A 8 0.11 -30.96 37.67
N SER A 9 0.80 -30.54 38.71
CA SER A 9 1.93 -29.62 38.71
C SER A 9 3.22 -30.43 38.43
N SER A 10 4.04 -29.97 37.53
CA SER A 10 5.45 -30.42 37.48
C SER A 10 6.35 -29.28 37.07
N VAL A 11 6.98 -28.76 38.07
CA VAL A 11 8.18 -27.92 38.02
C VAL A 11 9.40 -28.77 37.64
N ASN A 12 10.25 -28.28 36.75
CA ASN A 12 11.61 -28.75 36.72
C ASN A 12 12.58 -27.59 36.58
N SER A 13 13.34 -27.40 37.63
CA SER A 13 14.50 -26.53 37.77
C SER A 13 15.76 -27.23 37.24
N GLY A 14 16.56 -26.54 36.44
CA GLY A 14 17.86 -26.99 36.02
C GLY A 14 18.82 -25.84 35.85
N VAL A 15 19.62 -25.65 36.89
CA VAL A 15 20.75 -24.70 37.01
C VAL A 15 21.96 -25.30 36.29
N GLY A 16 22.75 -24.49 35.61
CA GLY A 16 24.02 -24.89 35.04
C GLY A 16 24.85 -23.72 34.54
N ASN A 17 25.64 -23.20 35.42
CA ASN A 17 26.68 -22.19 35.33
C ASN A 17 27.86 -22.65 34.45
N SER A 18 28.45 -21.74 33.64
CA SER A 18 29.90 -21.64 33.50
C SER A 18 30.34 -20.40 32.74
N ILE A 19 31.10 -19.61 33.41
CA ILE A 19 31.91 -18.47 33.01
C ILE A 19 33.14 -18.94 32.22
N SER A 20 33.50 -18.21 31.17
CA SER A 20 34.89 -18.15 30.72
C SER A 20 35.19 -16.82 30.03
N SER A 21 36.14 -16.15 30.62
CA SER A 21 36.73 -14.88 30.26
C SER A 21 37.60 -15.02 29.00
N GLY A 22 37.55 -14.03 28.12
CA GLY A 22 38.51 -13.89 27.02
C GLY A 22 38.49 -12.43 26.54
N LEU A 23 39.40 -11.64 27.05
CA LEU A 23 39.79 -10.34 26.54
C LEU A 23 40.55 -10.52 25.24
N ASP A 24 40.13 -9.90 24.15
CA ASP A 24 41.09 -9.46 23.13
C ASP A 24 40.64 -8.12 22.52
N SER A 25 41.59 -7.22 22.47
CA SER A 25 41.51 -5.86 21.98
C SER A 25 41.77 -5.88 20.48
N GLY A 26 40.83 -5.36 19.69
CA GLY A 26 41.02 -5.14 18.26
C GLY A 26 40.22 -3.95 17.78
N THR A 27 40.88 -2.82 17.75
CA THR A 27 40.43 -1.57 17.12
C THR A 27 40.29 -1.80 15.62
N ASP A 28 39.12 -1.66 15.04
CA ASP A 28 39.02 -1.18 13.68
C ASP A 28 37.72 -0.39 13.46
N ARG A 29 37.92 0.81 12.96
CA ARG A 29 36.90 1.75 12.54
C ARG A 29 36.49 1.39 11.12
N SER A 30 35.26 1.01 10.93
CA SER A 30 34.60 1.13 9.63
C SER A 30 33.16 1.52 9.83
N SER A 31 32.91 2.78 9.58
CA SER A 31 31.59 3.34 9.38
C SER A 31 30.92 2.63 8.21
N SER A 32 29.89 1.87 8.47
CA SER A 32 28.96 1.43 7.45
C SER A 32 27.59 1.99 7.81
N ASP A 33 27.35 3.13 7.22
CA ASP A 33 26.03 3.75 7.08
C ASP A 33 25.11 2.75 6.38
N GLY A 34 24.31 2.05 7.16
CA GLY A 34 23.28 1.13 6.69
C GLY A 34 22.02 1.91 6.34
N GLY A 35 22.06 2.61 5.21
CA GLY A 35 20.86 3.18 4.61
C GLY A 35 19.84 2.10 4.37
N LEU A 36 18.69 2.21 5.04
CA LEU A 36 17.48 1.47 4.72
C LEU A 36 16.98 1.95 3.35
N ASP A 37 17.52 1.38 2.31
CA ASP A 37 17.00 1.52 0.95
C ASP A 37 15.69 0.73 0.87
N SER A 38 14.61 1.40 1.22
CA SER A 38 13.26 0.95 0.90
C SER A 38 13.12 1.03 -0.61
N GLY A 39 13.32 -0.11 -1.27
CA GLY A 39 13.21 -0.25 -2.72
C GLY A 39 11.88 0.23 -3.28
N LEU A 40 11.75 1.54 -3.38
CA LEU A 40 10.72 2.20 -4.17
C LEU A 40 11.10 1.98 -5.62
N ARG A 41 10.48 1.01 -6.28
CA ARG A 41 10.56 0.92 -7.73
C ARG A 41 9.72 2.04 -8.33
N SER A 42 10.30 3.22 -8.26
CA SER A 42 9.94 4.33 -9.10
C SER A 42 10.37 4.00 -10.51
N ALA A 43 9.46 4.02 -11.45
CA ALA A 43 9.82 4.11 -12.86
C ALA A 43 10.74 5.32 -13.00
N GLY A 44 11.96 5.09 -13.53
CA GLY A 44 13.02 6.07 -13.60
C GLY A 44 12.61 7.35 -14.35
N PRO A 45 13.33 8.47 -14.14
CA PRO A 45 13.06 9.72 -14.80
C PRO A 45 13.47 9.64 -16.27
N GLY A 46 12.49 9.32 -17.10
CA GLY A 46 12.62 9.37 -18.55
C GLY A 46 11.54 10.27 -19.14
N GLY A 47 11.86 11.54 -19.31
CA GLY A 47 11.18 12.47 -20.21
C GLY A 47 9.70 12.77 -19.90
N GLY A 48 9.40 13.89 -19.25
CA GLY A 48 8.15 14.66 -19.42
C GLY A 48 6.79 14.01 -19.07
N ALA A 49 6.77 12.82 -18.47
CA ALA A 49 5.52 12.19 -18.05
C ALA A 49 5.13 12.69 -16.66
N ALA A 50 3.85 13.06 -16.49
CA ALA A 50 3.31 13.44 -15.20
C ALA A 50 3.51 12.31 -14.17
N PRO A 51 3.78 12.65 -12.90
CA PRO A 51 3.96 11.66 -11.85
C PRO A 51 2.69 10.84 -11.66
N ALA A 52 2.84 9.55 -11.31
CA ALA A 52 1.71 8.70 -11.02
C ALA A 52 0.98 9.19 -9.76
N ARG A 53 -0.36 9.26 -9.80
CA ARG A 53 -1.17 9.64 -8.64
C ARG A 53 -1.25 8.54 -7.59
N VAL A 54 -1.05 7.31 -7.98
CA VAL A 54 -1.02 6.14 -7.09
C VAL A 54 0.15 5.25 -7.43
N VAL A 55 0.86 4.80 -6.39
CA VAL A 55 1.98 3.85 -6.47
C VAL A 55 1.83 2.78 -5.38
N ALA A 56 2.57 1.69 -5.49
CA ALA A 56 2.54 0.61 -4.51
C ALA A 56 3.95 0.25 -4.03
N THR A 57 4.05 -0.15 -2.76
CA THR A 57 5.28 -0.74 -2.21
C THR A 57 5.51 -2.14 -2.81
N ALA A 58 6.73 -2.64 -2.72
CA ALA A 58 7.05 -4.01 -3.14
C ALA A 58 6.20 -5.05 -2.39
N ALA A 59 5.90 -4.82 -1.11
CA ALA A 59 5.04 -5.68 -0.30
C ALA A 59 3.59 -5.70 -0.83
N ALA A 60 3.06 -4.53 -1.23
CA ALA A 60 1.73 -4.43 -1.81
C ALA A 60 1.66 -5.10 -3.19
N LEU A 61 2.66 -4.89 -4.05
CA LEU A 61 2.75 -5.57 -5.35
C LEU A 61 2.79 -7.09 -5.19
N GLY A 62 3.54 -7.61 -4.21
CA GLY A 62 3.59 -9.04 -3.92
C GLY A 62 2.23 -9.61 -3.46
N LEU A 63 1.44 -8.86 -2.69
CA LEU A 63 0.09 -9.29 -2.31
C LEU A 63 -0.88 -9.20 -3.50
N ILE A 64 -0.80 -8.14 -4.31
CA ILE A 64 -1.60 -7.99 -5.54
C ILE A 64 -1.40 -9.20 -6.47
N GLU A 65 -0.14 -9.58 -6.70
CA GLU A 65 0.17 -10.73 -7.55
C GLU A 65 -0.41 -12.04 -6.99
N GLN A 66 -0.30 -12.28 -5.68
CA GLN A 66 -0.89 -13.46 -5.04
C GLN A 66 -2.42 -13.50 -5.17
N LEU A 67 -3.09 -12.35 -5.01
CA LEU A 67 -4.53 -12.25 -5.16
C LEU A 67 -4.94 -12.42 -6.63
N ARG A 68 -4.17 -11.85 -7.56
CA ARG A 68 -4.41 -12.00 -9.01
C ARG A 68 -4.34 -13.46 -9.46
N GLN A 69 -3.37 -14.21 -8.96
CA GLN A 69 -3.24 -15.66 -9.27
C GLN A 69 -4.44 -16.48 -8.80
N ARG A 70 -5.12 -16.04 -7.73
CA ARG A 70 -6.28 -16.74 -7.16
C ARG A 70 -7.62 -16.29 -7.75
N HIS A 71 -7.74 -15.02 -8.06
CA HIS A 71 -9.03 -14.37 -8.35
C HIS A 71 -9.11 -13.78 -9.77
N GLY A 72 -8.03 -13.85 -10.55
CA GLY A 72 -7.96 -13.23 -11.87
C GLY A 72 -7.68 -11.72 -11.81
N PRO A 73 -8.09 -10.95 -12.83
CA PRO A 73 -7.88 -9.52 -12.89
C PRO A 73 -8.50 -8.79 -11.70
N LEU A 74 -7.76 -7.82 -11.15
CA LEU A 74 -8.13 -7.09 -9.95
C LEU A 74 -8.37 -5.62 -10.22
N MET A 75 -9.15 -5.01 -9.34
CA MET A 75 -9.32 -3.56 -9.25
C MET A 75 -9.33 -3.10 -7.80
N PHE A 76 -9.03 -1.84 -7.59
CA PHE A 76 -9.08 -1.19 -6.28
C PHE A 76 -10.08 -0.05 -6.27
N PHE A 77 -10.75 0.09 -5.14
CA PHE A 77 -11.61 1.23 -4.87
C PHE A 77 -11.34 1.80 -3.48
N GLN A 78 -11.01 3.08 -3.42
CA GLN A 78 -10.85 3.81 -2.17
C GLN A 78 -12.17 4.50 -1.85
N SER A 79 -12.94 3.93 -0.94
CA SER A 79 -14.17 4.52 -0.42
C SER A 79 -13.94 5.03 1.00
N GLY A 80 -14.19 6.32 1.23
CA GLY A 80 -14.11 6.91 2.56
C GLY A 80 -12.69 6.96 3.15
N GLY A 81 -12.52 7.75 4.20
CA GLY A 81 -11.23 7.95 4.86
C GLY A 81 -10.40 9.08 4.22
N CYS A 82 -10.28 10.19 4.95
CA CYS A 82 -9.50 11.36 4.53
C CYS A 82 -8.11 11.38 5.17
N CYS A 83 -7.65 10.27 5.74
CA CYS A 83 -6.40 10.21 6.50
C CYS A 83 -5.55 8.99 6.10
N ASP A 84 -4.24 9.13 6.30
CA ASP A 84 -3.30 8.01 6.24
C ASP A 84 -3.80 6.86 7.11
N GLY A 85 -3.67 5.65 6.61
CA GLY A 85 -4.13 4.45 7.30
C GLY A 85 -5.52 3.95 6.86
N SER A 86 -6.23 4.66 5.97
CA SER A 86 -7.42 4.12 5.32
C SER A 86 -7.04 2.91 4.46
N ALA A 87 -7.97 1.97 4.30
CA ALA A 87 -7.74 0.77 3.52
C ALA A 87 -8.48 0.87 2.19
N PRO A 88 -7.79 0.79 1.05
CA PRO A 88 -8.46 0.59 -0.22
C PRO A 88 -8.99 -0.83 -0.28
N MET A 89 -10.15 -1.02 -0.89
CA MET A 89 -10.75 -2.33 -1.09
C MET A 89 -10.31 -2.91 -2.42
N CYS A 90 -9.92 -4.19 -2.41
CA CYS A 90 -9.50 -4.94 -3.58
C CYS A 90 -10.62 -5.88 -4.01
N TYR A 91 -11.02 -5.82 -5.27
CA TYR A 91 -12.09 -6.64 -5.86
C TYR A 91 -11.62 -7.35 -7.12
N PRO A 92 -12.22 -8.50 -7.48
CA PRO A 92 -12.14 -8.99 -8.85
C PRO A 92 -12.78 -7.99 -9.81
N VAL A 93 -12.23 -7.85 -11.00
CA VAL A 93 -12.86 -7.01 -12.04
C VAL A 93 -14.26 -7.56 -12.38
N GLY A 94 -15.25 -6.69 -12.26
CA GLY A 94 -16.66 -7.01 -12.52
C GLY A 94 -17.51 -7.22 -11.26
N ASP A 95 -16.90 -7.41 -10.10
CA ASP A 95 -17.65 -7.59 -8.84
C ASP A 95 -18.03 -6.26 -8.19
N PHE A 96 -17.40 -5.18 -8.60
CA PHE A 96 -17.70 -3.83 -8.13
C PHE A 96 -18.00 -2.90 -9.31
N SER A 97 -19.12 -2.16 -9.21
CA SER A 97 -19.52 -1.20 -10.24
C SER A 97 -18.90 0.17 -9.97
N VAL A 98 -18.06 0.62 -10.89
CA VAL A 98 -17.50 1.96 -10.90
C VAL A 98 -18.52 2.91 -11.53
N SER A 99 -18.76 4.03 -10.90
CA SER A 99 -19.64 5.10 -11.40
C SER A 99 -18.91 5.98 -12.42
N ASP A 100 -19.66 6.63 -13.30
CA ASP A 100 -19.12 7.63 -14.25
C ASP A 100 -18.51 8.85 -13.54
N THR A 101 -18.85 9.08 -12.28
CA THR A 101 -18.28 10.14 -11.45
C THR A 101 -17.01 9.73 -10.71
N ASP A 102 -16.66 8.44 -10.67
CA ASP A 102 -15.47 7.97 -10.00
C ASP A 102 -14.21 8.30 -10.82
N VAL A 103 -13.17 8.68 -10.11
CA VAL A 103 -11.89 9.09 -10.72
C VAL A 103 -10.94 7.90 -10.75
N ARG A 104 -10.44 7.57 -11.94
CA ARG A 104 -9.35 6.62 -12.09
C ARG A 104 -8.02 7.29 -11.82
N LEU A 105 -7.34 6.90 -10.75
CA LEU A 105 -6.04 7.47 -10.33
C LEU A 105 -4.86 6.89 -11.10
N GLY A 106 -4.98 5.67 -11.59
CA GLY A 106 -3.90 4.95 -12.26
C GLY A 106 -4.07 3.44 -12.17
N GLU A 107 -2.96 2.73 -12.23
CA GLU A 107 -2.90 1.27 -12.13
C GLU A 107 -1.76 0.84 -11.19
N LEU A 108 -2.00 -0.24 -10.47
CA LEU A 108 -1.03 -0.94 -9.64
C LEU A 108 -0.78 -2.32 -10.26
N ASP A 109 0.28 -2.44 -11.03
CA ASP A 109 0.63 -3.69 -11.73
C ASP A 109 -0.56 -4.27 -12.53
N GLY A 110 -1.21 -3.41 -13.33
CA GLY A 110 -2.37 -3.78 -14.14
C GLY A 110 -3.72 -3.82 -13.41
N ALA A 111 -3.76 -3.61 -12.09
CA ALA A 111 -4.99 -3.43 -11.32
C ALA A 111 -5.38 -1.95 -11.29
N ALA A 112 -6.48 -1.59 -11.93
CA ALA A 112 -6.96 -0.21 -11.97
C ALA A 112 -7.37 0.26 -10.56
N PHE A 113 -7.02 1.51 -10.23
CA PHE A 113 -7.31 2.13 -8.93
C PHE A 113 -8.28 3.31 -9.09
N TYR A 114 -9.39 3.24 -8.39
CA TYR A 114 -10.47 4.23 -8.45
C TYR A 114 -10.73 4.88 -7.08
N MET A 115 -11.30 6.06 -7.12
CA MET A 115 -11.72 6.83 -5.95
C MET A 115 -12.96 7.66 -6.31
N GLY A 116 -13.89 7.83 -5.39
CA GLY A 116 -15.03 8.72 -5.59
C GLY A 116 -14.61 10.17 -5.80
N ALA A 117 -15.31 10.92 -6.65
CA ALA A 117 -14.96 12.30 -7.01
C ALA A 117 -14.85 13.23 -5.80
N GLU A 118 -15.76 13.12 -4.83
CA GLU A 118 -15.71 13.94 -3.61
C GLU A 118 -14.46 13.63 -2.78
N GLN A 119 -14.11 12.34 -2.68
CA GLN A 119 -12.91 11.90 -2.01
C GLN A 119 -11.66 12.42 -2.73
N PHE A 120 -11.64 12.35 -4.06
CA PHE A 120 -10.53 12.82 -4.87
C PHE A 120 -10.20 14.29 -4.63
N ALA A 121 -11.20 15.16 -4.43
CA ALA A 121 -10.99 16.57 -4.14
C ALA A 121 -10.10 16.82 -2.90
N TYR A 122 -10.10 15.91 -1.92
CA TYR A 122 -9.22 16.00 -0.74
C TYR A 122 -7.81 15.47 -1.04
N TRP A 123 -7.67 14.55 -2.01
CA TRP A 123 -6.42 13.85 -2.30
C TRP A 123 -5.71 14.35 -3.56
N GLU A 124 -6.29 15.28 -4.30
CA GLU A 124 -5.78 15.72 -5.62
C GLU A 124 -4.35 16.26 -5.59
N HIS A 125 -3.91 16.80 -4.44
CA HIS A 125 -2.57 17.34 -4.22
C HIS A 125 -1.57 16.32 -3.67
N THR A 126 -1.98 15.06 -3.57
CA THR A 126 -1.16 14.00 -2.97
C THR A 126 -0.96 12.82 -3.90
N GLN A 127 0.20 12.19 -3.79
CA GLN A 127 0.43 10.85 -4.32
C GLN A 127 0.02 9.83 -3.26
N LEU A 128 -0.82 8.88 -3.63
CA LEU A 128 -1.16 7.74 -2.78
C LEU A 128 -0.10 6.65 -2.90
N ILE A 129 0.29 6.09 -1.77
CA ILE A 129 1.25 5.00 -1.68
C ILE A 129 0.54 3.83 -1.02
N ILE A 130 0.22 2.81 -1.79
CA ILE A 130 -0.43 1.62 -1.27
C ILE A 130 0.63 0.69 -0.67
N ASP A 131 0.45 0.40 0.60
CA ASP A 131 1.32 -0.45 1.41
C ASP A 131 0.54 -1.65 1.95
N VAL A 132 1.22 -2.56 2.62
CA VAL A 132 0.64 -3.74 3.27
C VAL A 132 1.14 -3.84 4.69
N VAL A 133 0.20 -4.06 5.62
CA VAL A 133 0.48 -4.30 7.03
C VAL A 133 -0.19 -5.59 7.51
N ALA A 134 0.26 -6.13 8.63
CA ALA A 134 -0.42 -7.24 9.29
C ALA A 134 -1.83 -6.83 9.73
N GLY A 135 -2.80 -7.73 9.55
CA GLY A 135 -4.19 -7.50 9.91
C GLY A 135 -5.17 -8.13 8.94
N ASN A 136 -6.43 -7.79 9.08
CA ASN A 136 -7.49 -8.23 8.17
C ASN A 136 -7.97 -7.05 7.32
N GLY A 137 -8.19 -7.29 6.05
CA GLY A 137 -8.84 -6.36 5.13
C GLY A 137 -10.31 -6.12 5.46
N GLY A 138 -10.96 -5.21 4.73
CA GLY A 138 -12.40 -5.00 4.82
C GLY A 138 -13.18 -6.27 4.48
N MET A 139 -14.38 -6.43 5.02
CA MET A 139 -15.19 -7.65 4.91
C MET A 139 -15.36 -8.15 3.47
N PHE A 140 -15.46 -7.22 2.51
CA PHE A 140 -15.66 -7.53 1.09
C PHE A 140 -14.38 -7.39 0.25
N SER A 141 -13.24 -7.11 0.87
CA SER A 141 -11.97 -6.97 0.18
C SER A 141 -11.23 -8.30 0.11
N LEU A 142 -10.60 -8.59 -1.02
CA LEU A 142 -9.90 -9.87 -1.26
C LEU A 142 -8.72 -10.12 -0.34
N ASP A 143 -8.14 -9.08 0.27
CA ASP A 143 -7.09 -9.22 1.28
C ASP A 143 -7.60 -9.69 2.64
N ASN A 144 -8.95 -9.68 2.86
CA ASN A 144 -9.54 -10.23 4.07
C ASN A 144 -9.21 -11.73 4.21
N GLY A 145 -8.81 -12.15 5.40
CA GLY A 145 -8.44 -13.55 5.68
C GLY A 145 -7.03 -13.95 5.23
N THR A 146 -6.26 -13.06 4.61
CA THR A 146 -4.85 -13.32 4.23
C THR A 146 -3.86 -13.10 5.39
N GLY A 147 -4.32 -12.55 6.52
CA GLY A 147 -3.47 -12.10 7.62
C GLY A 147 -2.73 -10.78 7.33
N ARG A 148 -2.98 -10.19 6.18
CA ARG A 148 -2.43 -8.91 5.71
C ARG A 148 -3.56 -8.03 5.18
N ARG A 149 -3.38 -6.72 5.26
CA ARG A 149 -4.33 -5.77 4.69
C ARG A 149 -3.62 -4.67 3.93
N PHE A 150 -4.25 -4.18 2.89
CA PHE A 150 -3.80 -2.98 2.21
C PHE A 150 -4.00 -1.76 3.10
N LEU A 151 -3.11 -0.78 2.94
CA LEU A 151 -3.10 0.46 3.68
C LEU A 151 -2.72 1.59 2.73
N THR A 152 -3.45 2.71 2.79
CA THR A 152 -3.10 3.92 2.05
C THR A 152 -2.22 4.81 2.92
N ARG A 153 -1.06 5.18 2.38
CA ARG A 153 -0.22 6.28 2.83
C ARG A 153 -0.26 7.38 1.79
N SER A 154 0.16 8.57 2.14
CA SER A 154 0.21 9.69 1.20
C SER A 154 1.48 10.51 1.37
N ARG A 155 1.85 11.22 0.30
CA ARG A 155 2.79 12.32 0.33
C ARG A 155 2.26 13.47 -0.52
N LEU A 156 2.60 14.68 -0.19
CA LEU A 156 2.31 15.81 -1.07
C LEU A 156 3.13 15.72 -2.36
N PHE A 157 2.55 16.12 -3.47
CA PHE A 157 3.33 16.38 -4.68
C PHE A 157 4.24 17.59 -4.46
N THR A 158 5.39 17.62 -5.12
CA THR A 158 6.19 18.84 -5.21
C THR A 158 5.53 19.84 -6.17
N ASP A 159 6.01 21.08 -6.18
CA ASP A 159 5.47 22.09 -7.10
C ASP A 159 5.68 21.67 -8.56
N GLU A 160 6.85 21.11 -8.91
CA GLU A 160 7.14 20.61 -10.24
C GLU A 160 6.25 19.43 -10.65
N GLU A 161 5.99 18.50 -9.71
CA GLU A 161 5.08 17.38 -9.94
C GLU A 161 3.64 17.86 -10.14
N SER A 162 3.22 18.88 -9.38
CA SER A 162 1.88 19.46 -9.47
C SER A 162 1.69 20.19 -10.81
N ASP A 163 2.70 20.88 -11.29
CA ASP A 163 2.67 21.54 -12.60
C ASP A 163 2.61 20.51 -13.73
N ALA A 164 3.43 19.45 -13.67
CA ALA A 164 3.40 18.37 -14.65
C ALA A 164 2.03 17.64 -14.70
N LEU A 165 1.36 17.50 -13.54
CA LEU A 165 0.01 16.91 -13.48
C LEU A 165 -1.04 17.82 -14.13
N ARG A 166 -0.94 19.14 -13.98
CA ARG A 166 -1.84 20.10 -14.65
C ARG A 166 -1.68 20.07 -16.16
N ASP A 167 -0.45 20.00 -16.62
CA ASP A 167 -0.13 19.97 -18.05
C ASP A 167 -0.57 18.66 -18.72
N SER A 168 -0.69 17.58 -17.95
CA SER A 168 -1.12 16.26 -18.46
C SER A 168 -2.62 16.11 -18.63
N ILE A 169 -3.44 17.05 -18.14
CA ILE A 169 -4.88 17.06 -18.41
C ILE A 169 -5.06 17.52 -19.86
N PRO A 170 -5.54 16.67 -20.78
CA PRO A 170 -5.81 17.12 -22.14
C PRO A 170 -6.85 18.25 -22.04
N SER A 171 -6.47 19.43 -22.53
CA SER A 171 -7.40 20.54 -22.68
C SER A 171 -8.59 20.03 -23.48
N SER A 172 -9.72 19.83 -22.83
CA SER A 172 -10.96 19.55 -23.51
C SER A 172 -11.29 20.77 -24.38
N THR A 173 -10.85 20.72 -25.63
CA THR A 173 -11.22 21.69 -26.65
C THR A 173 -12.73 21.55 -26.83
N THR A 174 -13.50 22.35 -26.11
CA THR A 174 -14.91 22.58 -26.44
C THR A 174 -14.96 23.09 -27.88
N PRO A 175 -15.58 22.36 -28.81
CA PRO A 175 -15.80 22.91 -30.16
C PRO A 175 -16.67 24.15 -30.02
N ARG A 176 -16.09 25.31 -30.35
CA ARG A 176 -16.84 26.55 -30.49
C ARG A 176 -17.87 26.34 -31.58
N GLN A 177 -19.15 26.14 -31.21
CA GLN A 177 -20.24 26.18 -32.16
C GLN A 177 -20.31 27.59 -32.76
N GLN A 178 -19.91 27.66 -34.03
CA GLN A 178 -20.15 28.82 -34.87
C GLN A 178 -21.64 28.75 -35.28
N HIS A 179 -22.44 29.59 -34.67
CA HIS A 179 -23.76 29.92 -35.21
C HIS A 179 -23.59 30.87 -36.40
N SER A 180 -23.95 30.37 -37.56
CA SER A 180 -24.27 31.20 -38.75
C SER A 180 -25.74 31.40 -38.82
#